data_e64bf1cb48d63790bd653d18bdabc985
#
_entry.id   e64bf1cb48d63790bd653d18bdabc985
#
_cell.length_a   1.000
_cell.length_b   1.000
_cell.length_c   1.000
_cell.angle_alpha   90.00
_cell.angle_beta   90.00
_cell.angle_gamma   90.00
#
_symmetry.space_group_name_H-M   'P 1'
#
loop_
_entity.id
_entity.type
_entity.pdbx_description
1 polymer ?
#
loop_
_entity_poly.entity_id
_entity_poly.type
_entity_poly.pdbx_seq_one_letter_code
_entity_poly.pdbx_strand_id
1 'polypeptide(L)'
;MKEVLVLIEAICVILTIVVAVAVLMANNSTFLQSYSLLPAISAFGSAGSLTADSLAGVLYVQNSNSNSISVIDLATNAILRNITVDGTLHNIKLSEDQLTLYITTSDRDSGTIFILNTTSNELMKEISTEVSVQDIAIFNGTMYASDVLGGKILVMNVNGTLIDEIDVGSRPQYMEVRPDGQVLYVTRLGGPLSVVDLEQKIVIKEIDSGSMPHRLFLTNEGAILFVVNTGSDTLSVIDSRKLGVIKTIPVGDSPEYVALNPDETLAYVTNIDSNTVSIADADKVVNEIPVGNGPYGIAFSADGGDLAYVSNMRGNDVSVINTTSSNITATISAGGTGPHQMVARKPDVEIVRIEDSNNNNNSSVVARIFVEVPDDREEFARGLMFRKHLPWNSGMLFAFDDEEPRRFWMKNTLIPLDMIFVDSSSKIIDIKENVPPCKQEECPTYPSKEPAQYVLEVNADFVQENGVKIGDRLATFNEFKANDTD
;
A
#
# COMPACT_ATOMS: atom_id res chain seq x y z
N MET A 1 20.43 8.10 -54.76
CA MET A 1 21.02 9.45 -54.49
C MET A 1 20.02 10.59 -54.62
N LYS A 2 19.17 10.65 -55.68
CA LYS A 2 18.17 11.74 -55.83
C LYS A 2 17.09 11.74 -54.72
N GLU A 3 16.60 10.60 -54.33
CA GLU A 3 15.55 10.51 -53.28
C GLU A 3 16.05 10.91 -51.89
N VAL A 4 17.31 10.59 -51.58
CA VAL A 4 17.92 10.97 -50.29
C VAL A 4 18.16 12.52 -50.22
N LEU A 5 18.47 13.14 -51.38
CA LEU A 5 18.66 14.59 -51.43
C LEU A 5 17.33 15.35 -51.20
N VAL A 6 16.23 14.86 -51.77
CA VAL A 6 14.88 15.43 -51.57
C VAL A 6 14.41 15.26 -50.13
N LEU A 7 14.75 14.18 -49.43
CA LEU A 7 14.40 13.96 -48.03
C LEU A 7 15.19 14.93 -47.12
N ILE A 8 16.48 15.15 -47.41
CA ILE A 8 17.31 16.08 -46.64
C ILE A 8 16.83 17.54 -46.85
N GLU A 9 16.47 17.94 -48.07
CA GLU A 9 15.89 19.25 -48.33
C GLU A 9 14.56 19.44 -47.59
N ALA A 10 13.67 18.46 -47.59
CA ALA A 10 12.41 18.49 -46.83
C ALA A 10 12.62 18.64 -45.33
N ILE A 11 13.57 17.90 -44.75
CA ILE A 11 13.90 17.98 -43.30
C ILE A 11 14.50 19.36 -42.98
N CYS A 12 15.36 19.91 -43.80
CA CYS A 12 15.91 21.26 -43.62
C CYS A 12 14.83 22.33 -43.65
N VAL A 13 13.86 22.24 -44.57
CA VAL A 13 12.73 23.17 -44.65
C VAL A 13 11.85 23.10 -43.39
N ILE A 14 11.55 21.89 -42.91
CA ILE A 14 10.76 21.70 -41.69
C ILE A 14 11.51 22.25 -40.46
N LEU A 15 12.81 22.01 -40.33
CA LEU A 15 13.60 22.56 -39.23
C LEU A 15 13.64 24.11 -39.29
N THR A 16 13.73 24.68 -40.47
CA THR A 16 13.76 26.13 -40.65
C THR A 16 12.42 26.77 -40.27
N ILE A 17 11.31 26.11 -40.59
CA ILE A 17 9.96 26.55 -40.20
C ILE A 17 9.76 26.47 -38.70
N VAL A 18 10.20 25.37 -38.06
CA VAL A 18 10.09 25.19 -36.62
C VAL A 18 10.92 26.24 -35.85
N VAL A 19 12.13 26.54 -36.32
CA VAL A 19 12.99 27.58 -35.72
C VAL A 19 12.38 28.97 -35.95
N ALA A 20 11.84 29.25 -37.12
CA ALA A 20 11.19 30.55 -37.42
C ALA A 20 9.92 30.75 -36.55
N VAL A 21 9.12 29.71 -36.34
CA VAL A 21 7.95 29.78 -35.47
C VAL A 21 8.38 29.99 -34.01
N ALA A 22 9.41 29.30 -33.56
CA ALA A 22 9.94 29.46 -32.19
C ALA A 22 10.51 30.89 -31.97
N VAL A 23 11.20 31.45 -32.95
CA VAL A 23 11.73 32.84 -32.89
C VAL A 23 10.60 33.88 -32.97
N LEU A 24 9.54 33.63 -33.74
CA LEU A 24 8.36 34.47 -33.79
C LEU A 24 7.57 34.47 -32.48
N MET A 25 7.49 33.29 -31.81
CA MET A 25 6.87 33.17 -30.49
C MET A 25 7.70 33.84 -29.39
N ALA A 26 9.04 33.81 -29.49
CA ALA A 26 9.93 34.43 -28.50
C ALA A 26 9.97 35.96 -28.58
N ASN A 27 9.70 36.56 -29.78
CA ASN A 27 9.79 37.99 -30.00
C ASN A 27 8.45 38.74 -29.90
N ASN A 28 7.32 38.08 -29.66
CA ASN A 28 6.01 38.72 -29.64
C ASN A 28 5.40 38.73 -28.23
N SER A 29 5.99 39.51 -27.33
CA SER A 29 5.51 39.71 -25.96
C SER A 29 4.09 40.33 -25.87
N THR A 30 3.54 40.84 -26.95
CA THR A 30 2.19 41.42 -27.01
C THR A 30 1.09 40.42 -27.33
N PHE A 31 1.42 39.21 -27.81
CA PHE A 31 0.42 38.18 -28.10
C PHE A 31 -0.04 37.43 -26.82
N LEU A 32 0.74 37.50 -25.75
CA LEU A 32 0.45 36.83 -24.46
C LEU A 32 -0.37 37.72 -23.50
N GLN A 33 -0.62 38.99 -23.83
CA GLN A 33 -1.39 39.88 -22.94
C GLN A 33 -2.90 39.93 -23.21
N SER A 34 -3.41 39.27 -24.24
CA SER A 34 -4.85 39.30 -24.58
C SER A 34 -5.69 38.13 -24.02
N TYR A 35 -5.10 37.18 -23.32
CA TYR A 35 -5.84 36.09 -22.64
C TYR A 35 -5.63 36.18 -21.15
N SER A 36 -6.58 36.83 -20.46
CA SER A 36 -6.64 36.95 -18.98
C SER A 36 -7.02 35.65 -18.26
N LEU A 37 -6.69 34.51 -18.82
CA LEU A 37 -6.91 33.15 -18.26
C LEU A 37 -5.60 32.43 -17.94
N LEU A 38 -4.46 33.10 -17.95
CA LEU A 38 -3.12 32.51 -17.77
C LEU A 38 -2.46 32.63 -16.38
N PRO A 39 -3.13 32.98 -15.25
CA PRO A 39 -2.52 32.74 -13.96
C PRO A 39 -2.65 31.28 -13.48
N ALA A 40 -3.49 30.45 -14.15
CA ALA A 40 -3.70 29.06 -13.72
C ALA A 40 -2.74 28.04 -14.38
N ILE A 41 -2.01 28.43 -15.44
CA ILE A 41 -1.14 27.48 -16.17
C ILE A 41 0.34 27.60 -15.77
N SER A 42 0.75 28.68 -15.10
CA SER A 42 2.13 28.83 -14.63
C SER A 42 2.44 28.15 -13.29
N ALA A 43 1.47 27.49 -12.67
CA ALA A 43 1.67 26.65 -11.49
C ALA A 43 1.91 25.16 -11.85
N PHE A 44 1.75 24.78 -13.12
CA PHE A 44 2.17 23.47 -13.61
C PHE A 44 3.60 23.58 -14.15
N GLY A 45 4.57 23.63 -13.21
CA GLY A 45 5.92 23.20 -13.52
C GLY A 45 5.82 21.81 -14.13
N SER A 46 6.52 21.60 -15.27
CA SER A 46 6.58 20.40 -16.10
C SER A 46 6.48 19.09 -15.28
N ALA A 47 5.30 18.75 -14.81
CA ALA A 47 4.97 17.41 -14.47
C ALA A 47 4.91 16.64 -15.78
N GLY A 48 5.89 15.79 -16.02
CA GLY A 48 5.75 14.74 -17.02
C GLY A 48 4.37 14.13 -16.78
N SER A 49 3.63 13.92 -17.86
CA SER A 49 2.32 13.27 -17.85
C SER A 49 2.38 11.98 -17.05
N LEU A 50 2.13 12.08 -15.75
CA LEU A 50 1.64 10.96 -14.96
C LEU A 50 0.25 10.73 -15.50
N THR A 51 0.06 9.69 -16.28
CA THR A 51 -1.27 9.21 -16.61
C THR A 51 -1.96 8.93 -15.28
N ALA A 52 -3.16 9.47 -15.09
CA ALA A 52 -3.94 9.38 -13.84
C ALA A 52 -4.29 7.93 -13.43
N ASP A 53 -3.79 6.94 -14.14
CA ASP A 53 -4.12 5.53 -13.99
C ASP A 53 -3.25 4.76 -12.98
N SER A 54 -2.18 5.34 -12.45
CA SER A 54 -1.19 4.56 -11.67
C SER A 54 -1.21 4.77 -10.16
N LEU A 55 -2.06 5.61 -9.58
CA LEU A 55 -1.91 6.07 -8.19
C LEU A 55 -3.13 5.82 -7.33
N ALA A 56 -3.45 4.56 -7.13
CA ALA A 56 -4.59 4.20 -6.31
C ALA A 56 -4.17 3.52 -5.03
N GLY A 57 -4.56 4.09 -3.91
CA GLY A 57 -4.34 3.51 -2.61
C GLY A 57 -3.83 4.52 -1.60
N VAL A 58 -3.46 4.03 -0.45
CA VAL A 58 -2.81 4.81 0.60
C VAL A 58 -1.47 4.20 0.99
N LEU A 59 -0.54 5.05 1.38
CA LEU A 59 0.74 4.66 1.96
C LEU A 59 0.69 4.94 3.45
N TYR A 60 0.90 3.92 4.25
CA TYR A 60 1.14 4.05 5.68
C TYR A 60 2.64 4.22 5.89
N VAL A 61 3.05 5.32 6.50
CA VAL A 61 4.45 5.64 6.80
C VAL A 61 4.65 5.68 8.29
N GLN A 62 5.45 4.78 8.80
CA GLN A 62 5.88 4.79 10.20
C GLN A 62 6.91 5.88 10.41
N ASN A 63 6.66 6.81 11.32
CA ASN A 63 7.56 7.91 11.70
C ASN A 63 8.10 7.67 13.11
N SER A 64 9.24 7.00 13.22
CA SER A 64 9.77 6.51 14.49
C SER A 64 10.17 7.63 15.47
N ASN A 65 10.63 8.78 14.98
CA ASN A 65 11.04 9.89 15.86
C ASN A 65 9.86 10.74 16.35
N SER A 66 8.70 10.67 15.67
CA SER A 66 7.48 11.40 16.08
C SER A 66 6.39 10.48 16.63
N ASN A 67 6.66 9.18 16.79
CA ASN A 67 5.73 8.16 17.27
C ASN A 67 4.36 8.25 16.57
N SER A 68 4.38 8.33 15.24
CA SER A 68 3.16 8.50 14.45
C SER A 68 3.17 7.65 13.18
N ILE A 69 1.98 7.31 12.71
CA ILE A 69 1.76 6.72 11.40
C ILE A 69 1.10 7.77 10.52
N SER A 70 1.74 8.14 9.43
CA SER A 70 1.13 9.01 8.42
C SER A 70 0.38 8.15 7.42
N VAL A 71 -0.83 8.57 7.06
CA VAL A 71 -1.62 8.00 5.98
C VAL A 71 -1.56 8.98 4.82
N ILE A 72 -0.96 8.59 3.73
CA ILE A 72 -0.72 9.42 2.54
C ILE A 72 -1.55 8.87 1.39
N ASP A 73 -2.34 9.71 0.77
CA ASP A 73 -3.06 9.40 -0.46
C ASP A 73 -2.08 9.35 -1.64
N LEU A 74 -2.03 8.22 -2.33
CA LEU A 74 -1.08 8.00 -3.41
C LEU A 74 -1.48 8.65 -4.74
N ALA A 75 -2.75 9.07 -4.89
CA ALA A 75 -3.20 9.82 -6.06
C ALA A 75 -2.79 11.30 -6.01
N THR A 76 -2.84 11.88 -4.80
CA THR A 76 -2.61 13.32 -4.60
C THR A 76 -1.30 13.63 -3.89
N ASN A 77 -0.63 12.61 -3.32
CA ASN A 77 0.51 12.73 -2.40
C ASN A 77 0.20 13.58 -1.15
N ALA A 78 -1.08 13.71 -0.80
CA ALA A 78 -1.51 14.47 0.35
C ALA A 78 -1.54 13.60 1.61
N ILE A 79 -1.17 14.19 2.75
CA ILE A 79 -1.33 13.55 4.05
C ILE A 79 -2.80 13.62 4.43
N LEU A 80 -3.48 12.47 4.47
CA LEU A 80 -4.88 12.36 4.88
C LEU A 80 -5.02 12.43 6.40
N ARG A 81 -4.10 11.78 7.12
CA ARG A 81 -4.16 11.67 8.57
C ARG A 81 -2.78 11.35 9.17
N ASN A 82 -2.56 11.81 10.40
CA ASN A 82 -1.49 11.33 11.26
C ASN A 82 -2.10 10.66 12.49
N ILE A 83 -1.70 9.41 12.74
CA ILE A 83 -2.17 8.59 13.85
C ILE A 83 -1.03 8.52 14.86
N THR A 84 -1.23 9.05 16.05
CA THR A 84 -0.23 8.97 17.13
C THR A 84 -0.43 7.67 17.89
N VAL A 85 0.65 6.97 18.19
CA VAL A 85 0.66 5.77 19.04
C VAL A 85 1.65 5.94 20.19
N ASP A 86 1.37 5.30 21.30
CA ASP A 86 2.24 5.33 22.47
C ASP A 86 3.40 4.32 22.32
N GLY A 87 4.57 4.68 22.88
CA GLY A 87 5.78 3.87 22.81
C GLY A 87 6.66 4.12 21.57
N THR A 88 7.83 3.52 21.55
CA THR A 88 8.76 3.60 20.42
C THR A 88 8.30 2.65 19.31
N LEU A 89 8.06 3.19 18.14
CA LEU A 89 7.63 2.42 16.96
C LEU A 89 8.77 1.54 16.40
N HIS A 90 8.47 0.28 16.11
CA HIS A 90 9.43 -0.67 15.54
C HIS A 90 9.03 -1.19 14.17
N ASN A 91 7.78 -1.64 14.00
CA ASN A 91 7.34 -2.22 12.74
C ASN A 91 5.87 -1.93 12.47
N ILE A 92 5.50 -1.92 11.18
CA ILE A 92 4.12 -1.93 10.72
C ILE A 92 3.95 -3.05 9.69
N LYS A 93 2.85 -3.79 9.77
CA LYS A 93 2.54 -4.90 8.85
C LYS A 93 1.06 -4.93 8.53
N LEU A 94 0.71 -5.00 7.24
CA LEU A 94 -0.66 -5.25 6.81
C LEU A 94 -1.02 -6.73 6.96
N SER A 95 -2.27 -7.02 7.30
CA SER A 95 -2.86 -8.34 7.13
C SER A 95 -2.93 -8.71 5.64
N GLU A 96 -3.08 -9.99 5.35
CA GLU A 96 -3.16 -10.50 3.97
C GLU A 96 -4.36 -9.90 3.21
N ASP A 97 -5.51 -9.74 3.89
CA ASP A 97 -6.70 -9.07 3.36
C ASP A 97 -6.58 -7.54 3.30
N GLN A 98 -5.50 -6.96 3.83
CA GLN A 98 -5.20 -5.53 3.91
C GLN A 98 -6.18 -4.71 4.76
N LEU A 99 -7.12 -5.33 5.48
CA LEU A 99 -8.12 -4.64 6.32
C LEU A 99 -7.57 -4.23 7.69
N THR A 100 -6.44 -4.81 8.07
CA THR A 100 -5.81 -4.59 9.39
C THR A 100 -4.36 -4.14 9.24
N LEU A 101 -4.00 -3.07 9.94
CA LEU A 101 -2.60 -2.67 10.12
C LEU A 101 -2.18 -3.00 11.56
N TYR A 102 -1.20 -3.86 11.68
CA TYR A 102 -0.53 -4.16 12.94
C TYR A 102 0.66 -3.23 13.11
N ILE A 103 0.82 -2.68 14.31
CA ILE A 103 1.87 -1.74 14.66
C ILE A 103 2.54 -2.23 15.94
N THR A 104 3.84 -2.51 15.90
CA THR A 104 4.59 -2.90 17.09
C THR A 104 5.28 -1.69 17.69
N THR A 105 5.14 -1.54 19.00
CA THR A 105 5.88 -0.55 19.79
C THR A 105 6.50 -1.22 20.99
N SER A 106 7.54 -0.62 21.52
CA SER A 106 8.05 -1.03 22.83
C SER A 106 8.54 0.16 23.64
N ASP A 107 8.47 -0.02 24.95
CA ASP A 107 9.29 0.64 25.92
C ASP A 107 10.34 -0.36 26.40
N ARG A 108 11.24 0.03 27.31
CA ARG A 108 12.45 -0.74 27.66
C ARG A 108 12.23 -2.24 27.84
N ASP A 109 11.19 -2.65 28.58
CA ASP A 109 10.95 -4.04 28.99
C ASP A 109 9.54 -4.53 28.66
N SER A 110 8.74 -3.73 27.98
CA SER A 110 7.36 -4.04 27.59
C SER A 110 7.09 -3.56 26.17
N GLY A 111 6.07 -4.09 25.54
CA GLY A 111 5.65 -3.70 24.20
C GLY A 111 4.13 -3.65 24.09
N THR A 112 3.68 -3.05 23.02
CA THR A 112 2.27 -3.05 22.63
C THR A 112 2.16 -3.33 21.13
N ILE A 113 1.22 -4.18 20.78
CA ILE A 113 0.82 -4.40 19.41
C ILE A 113 -0.52 -3.69 19.22
N PHE A 114 -0.52 -2.60 18.46
CA PHE A 114 -1.73 -1.89 18.08
C PHE A 114 -2.34 -2.53 16.85
N ILE A 115 -3.65 -2.66 16.83
CA ILE A 115 -4.43 -3.19 15.72
C ILE A 115 -5.33 -2.07 15.22
N LEU A 116 -5.12 -1.63 13.99
CA LEU A 116 -5.80 -0.53 13.36
C LEU A 116 -6.62 -1.04 12.17
N ASN A 117 -7.88 -0.59 12.06
CA ASN A 117 -8.69 -0.80 10.87
C ASN A 117 -8.21 0.14 9.76
N THR A 118 -7.83 -0.41 8.61
CA THR A 118 -7.25 0.36 7.51
C THR A 118 -8.28 1.12 6.69
N THR A 119 -9.56 0.78 6.79
CA THR A 119 -10.65 1.50 6.11
C THR A 119 -11.06 2.74 6.89
N SER A 120 -11.29 2.61 8.21
CA SER A 120 -11.65 3.76 9.06
C SER A 120 -10.43 4.54 9.57
N ASN A 121 -9.24 3.95 9.50
CA ASN A 121 -8.02 4.45 10.14
C ASN A 121 -8.19 4.69 11.65
N GLU A 122 -8.98 3.83 12.30
CA GLU A 122 -9.22 3.87 13.73
C GLU A 122 -8.55 2.70 14.44
N LEU A 123 -8.08 2.96 15.66
CA LEU A 123 -7.53 1.93 16.52
C LEU A 123 -8.65 1.02 17.01
N MET A 124 -8.57 -0.27 16.69
CA MET A 124 -9.54 -1.27 17.13
C MET A 124 -9.15 -1.90 18.46
N LYS A 125 -7.86 -2.13 18.66
CA LYS A 125 -7.38 -2.90 19.82
C LYS A 125 -5.92 -2.60 20.13
N GLU A 126 -5.58 -2.80 21.41
CA GLU A 126 -4.22 -2.80 21.93
C GLU A 126 -3.96 -4.14 22.62
N ILE A 127 -2.85 -4.77 22.29
CA ILE A 127 -2.36 -5.99 22.94
C ILE A 127 -1.08 -5.62 23.66
N SER A 128 -1.15 -5.50 24.98
CA SER A 128 0.06 -5.28 25.80
C SER A 128 0.85 -6.58 25.93
N THR A 129 2.15 -6.47 25.73
CA THR A 129 3.11 -7.57 25.94
C THR A 129 4.02 -7.24 27.13
N GLU A 130 4.40 -8.26 27.89
CA GLU A 130 5.35 -8.09 29.02
C GLU A 130 6.81 -8.08 28.54
N VAL A 131 7.02 -8.01 27.22
CA VAL A 131 8.33 -8.07 26.57
C VAL A 131 8.43 -7.05 25.44
N SER A 132 9.63 -6.67 25.07
CA SER A 132 9.89 -5.78 23.92
C SER A 132 9.74 -6.52 22.61
N VAL A 133 8.71 -6.17 21.83
CA VAL A 133 8.39 -6.78 20.53
C VAL A 133 8.92 -5.92 19.40
N GLN A 134 9.80 -6.48 18.56
CA GLN A 134 10.34 -5.80 17.37
C GLN A 134 9.45 -6.00 16.15
N ASP A 135 9.09 -7.24 15.86
CA ASP A 135 8.36 -7.65 14.66
C ASP A 135 7.29 -8.68 14.97
N ILE A 136 6.33 -8.80 14.08
CA ILE A 136 5.32 -9.85 14.08
C ILE A 136 5.24 -10.54 12.72
N ALA A 137 4.95 -11.83 12.73
CA ALA A 137 4.50 -12.59 11.57
C ALA A 137 3.14 -13.22 11.87
N ILE A 138 2.26 -13.28 10.88
CA ILE A 138 0.90 -13.80 11.06
C ILE A 138 0.66 -14.89 10.03
N PHE A 139 0.16 -16.03 10.49
CA PHE A 139 -0.21 -17.13 9.60
C PHE A 139 -1.40 -17.90 10.19
N ASN A 140 -2.47 -18.08 9.41
CA ASN A 140 -3.68 -18.81 9.80
C ASN A 140 -4.21 -18.45 11.19
N GLY A 141 -4.36 -17.16 11.48
CA GLY A 141 -4.88 -16.67 12.77
C GLY A 141 -3.92 -16.82 13.95
N THR A 142 -2.69 -17.30 13.72
CA THR A 142 -1.61 -17.34 14.71
C THR A 142 -0.65 -16.17 14.47
N MET A 143 -0.34 -15.44 15.53
CA MET A 143 0.63 -14.36 15.55
C MET A 143 1.91 -14.84 16.23
N TYR A 144 3.03 -14.66 15.56
CA TYR A 144 4.37 -14.87 16.08
C TYR A 144 5.00 -13.49 16.35
N ALA A 145 5.46 -13.23 17.58
CA ALA A 145 6.06 -11.94 17.94
C ALA A 145 7.46 -12.15 18.51
N SER A 146 8.42 -11.33 18.04
CA SER A 146 9.82 -11.45 18.48
C SER A 146 10.02 -10.79 19.84
N ASP A 147 10.40 -11.57 20.87
CA ASP A 147 10.92 -11.07 22.14
C ASP A 147 12.43 -10.85 22.03
N VAL A 148 12.79 -9.59 21.76
CA VAL A 148 14.21 -9.22 21.50
C VAL A 148 15.11 -9.49 22.68
N LEU A 149 14.65 -9.25 23.89
CA LEU A 149 15.45 -9.37 25.10
C LEU A 149 15.44 -10.81 25.66
N GLY A 150 14.30 -11.50 25.58
CA GLY A 150 14.15 -12.88 26.03
C GLY A 150 14.73 -13.92 25.08
N GLY A 151 14.99 -13.55 23.82
CA GLY A 151 15.54 -14.49 22.82
C GLY A 151 14.53 -15.52 22.34
N LYS A 152 13.24 -15.18 22.37
CA LYS A 152 12.12 -16.07 22.06
C LYS A 152 11.20 -15.50 20.99
N ILE A 153 10.40 -16.38 20.43
CA ILE A 153 9.21 -16.02 19.65
C ILE A 153 7.99 -16.36 20.49
N LEU A 154 7.17 -15.37 20.78
CA LEU A 154 5.86 -15.56 21.40
C LEU A 154 4.88 -16.06 20.35
N VAL A 155 4.19 -17.15 20.64
CA VAL A 155 3.13 -17.70 19.81
C VAL A 155 1.79 -17.31 20.43
N MET A 156 1.02 -16.46 19.75
CA MET A 156 -0.23 -15.91 20.25
C MET A 156 -1.36 -16.12 19.23
N ASN A 157 -2.59 -16.08 19.67
CA ASN A 157 -3.70 -15.88 18.75
C ASN A 157 -3.81 -14.38 18.38
N VAL A 158 -4.57 -14.05 17.33
CA VAL A 158 -4.79 -12.65 16.90
C VAL A 158 -5.49 -11.78 17.96
N ASN A 159 -6.04 -12.41 19.01
CA ASN A 159 -6.59 -11.70 20.17
C ASN A 159 -5.54 -11.38 21.24
N GLY A 160 -4.27 -11.74 21.04
CA GLY A 160 -3.17 -11.47 21.96
C GLY A 160 -3.05 -12.47 23.12
N THR A 161 -3.77 -13.59 23.07
CA THR A 161 -3.60 -14.63 24.10
C THR A 161 -2.34 -15.44 23.80
N LEU A 162 -1.39 -15.48 24.72
CA LEU A 162 -0.19 -16.30 24.61
C LEU A 162 -0.58 -17.78 24.62
N ILE A 163 -0.11 -18.52 23.61
CA ILE A 163 -0.34 -19.96 23.46
C ILE A 163 0.92 -20.74 23.82
N ASP A 164 2.09 -20.23 23.38
CA ASP A 164 3.38 -20.91 23.55
C ASP A 164 4.56 -19.96 23.36
N GLU A 165 5.78 -20.43 23.58
CA GLU A 165 7.03 -19.72 23.33
C GLU A 165 8.03 -20.64 22.62
N ILE A 166 8.81 -20.08 21.70
CA ILE A 166 9.87 -20.83 20.98
C ILE A 166 11.21 -20.14 21.25
N ASP A 167 12.15 -20.85 21.82
CA ASP A 167 13.51 -20.36 22.01
C ASP A 167 14.26 -20.35 20.68
N VAL A 168 14.73 -19.19 20.25
CA VAL A 168 15.46 -18.99 18.99
C VAL A 168 16.85 -18.43 19.20
N GLY A 169 17.24 -18.22 20.45
CA GLY A 169 18.49 -17.59 20.83
C GLY A 169 18.41 -16.07 20.86
N SER A 170 19.53 -15.43 21.18
CA SER A 170 19.55 -14.00 21.50
C SER A 170 19.09 -13.08 20.37
N ARG A 171 18.32 -12.05 20.74
CA ARG A 171 18.00 -10.85 19.96
C ARG A 171 17.32 -11.13 18.61
N PRO A 172 16.18 -11.91 18.57
CA PRO A 172 15.39 -12.07 17.36
C PRO A 172 14.85 -10.69 16.92
N GLN A 173 14.84 -10.44 15.61
CA GLN A 173 14.42 -9.16 15.04
C GLN A 173 13.25 -9.33 14.08
N TYR A 174 13.52 -9.69 12.84
CA TYR A 174 12.53 -9.77 11.78
C TYR A 174 12.23 -11.21 11.41
N MET A 175 11.00 -11.44 10.97
CA MET A 175 10.49 -12.79 10.76
C MET A 175 9.61 -12.87 9.51
N GLU A 176 9.71 -14.03 8.82
CA GLU A 176 8.76 -14.40 7.78
C GLU A 176 8.37 -15.88 7.91
N VAL A 177 7.06 -16.15 7.81
CA VAL A 177 6.53 -17.51 7.76
C VAL A 177 6.52 -17.99 6.32
N ARG A 178 7.00 -19.20 6.06
CA ARG A 178 6.89 -19.81 4.74
C ARG A 178 5.41 -20.07 4.41
N PRO A 179 4.95 -19.85 3.16
CA PRO A 179 3.53 -19.94 2.79
C PRO A 179 2.86 -21.29 3.09
N ASP A 180 3.62 -22.37 3.24
CA ASP A 180 3.10 -23.68 3.67
C ASP A 180 2.86 -23.78 5.20
N GLY A 181 3.23 -22.74 5.96
CA GLY A 181 3.07 -22.68 7.41
C GLY A 181 3.99 -23.60 8.21
N GLN A 182 4.96 -24.26 7.58
CA GLN A 182 5.83 -25.24 8.26
C GLN A 182 7.04 -24.60 8.93
N VAL A 183 7.54 -23.47 8.36
CA VAL A 183 8.82 -22.87 8.76
C VAL A 183 8.67 -21.38 9.00
N LEU A 184 9.29 -20.90 10.07
CA LEU A 184 9.51 -19.49 10.35
C LEU A 184 11.01 -19.17 10.22
N TYR A 185 11.35 -18.17 9.44
CA TYR A 185 12.69 -17.60 9.36
C TYR A 185 12.81 -16.42 10.30
N VAL A 186 13.88 -16.36 11.08
CA VAL A 186 14.10 -15.33 12.10
C VAL A 186 15.52 -14.78 11.99
N THR A 187 15.66 -13.48 11.67
CA THR A 187 16.96 -12.80 11.76
C THR A 187 17.27 -12.49 13.22
N ARG A 188 18.55 -12.57 13.59
CA ARG A 188 19.02 -12.25 14.94
C ARG A 188 20.14 -11.23 14.88
N LEU A 189 20.06 -10.19 15.67
CA LEU A 189 21.08 -9.16 15.70
C LEU A 189 22.42 -9.72 16.21
N GLY A 190 23.39 -9.84 15.30
CA GLY A 190 24.72 -10.38 15.58
C GLY A 190 24.79 -11.91 15.63
N GLY A 191 23.73 -12.61 15.20
CA GLY A 191 23.68 -14.07 15.07
C GLY A 191 23.35 -14.51 13.63
N PRO A 192 23.38 -15.82 13.36
CA PRO A 192 22.91 -16.36 12.08
C PRO A 192 21.39 -16.27 11.95
N LEU A 193 20.87 -16.47 10.74
CA LEU A 193 19.45 -16.65 10.46
C LEU A 193 18.98 -17.98 11.06
N SER A 194 17.99 -17.93 11.95
CA SER A 194 17.36 -19.14 12.52
C SER A 194 16.23 -19.62 11.64
N VAL A 195 16.17 -20.93 11.44
CA VAL A 195 15.06 -21.63 10.76
C VAL A 195 14.33 -22.46 11.81
N VAL A 196 13.09 -22.10 12.06
CA VAL A 196 12.24 -22.70 13.09
C VAL A 196 11.21 -23.61 12.45
N ASP A 197 11.11 -24.85 12.90
CA ASP A 197 10.00 -25.75 12.61
C ASP A 197 8.81 -25.35 13.51
N LEU A 198 7.70 -24.94 12.88
CA LEU A 198 6.53 -24.43 13.60
C LEU A 198 5.68 -25.53 14.23
N GLU A 199 5.75 -26.77 13.75
CA GLU A 199 5.06 -27.91 14.35
C GLU A 199 5.82 -28.39 15.60
N GLN A 200 7.14 -28.57 15.48
CA GLN A 200 7.99 -29.01 16.56
C GLN A 200 8.37 -27.90 17.55
N LYS A 201 8.23 -26.63 17.13
CA LYS A 201 8.59 -25.42 17.91
C LYS A 201 10.05 -25.40 18.36
N ILE A 202 10.94 -25.75 17.46
CA ILE A 202 12.40 -25.75 17.68
C ILE A 202 13.15 -25.15 16.50
N VAL A 203 14.34 -24.62 16.76
CA VAL A 203 15.29 -24.25 15.70
C VAL A 203 15.86 -25.53 15.07
N ILE A 204 15.57 -25.78 13.81
CA ILE A 204 16.05 -26.95 13.06
C ILE A 204 17.35 -26.67 12.30
N LYS A 205 17.64 -25.41 12.03
CA LYS A 205 18.86 -24.98 11.34
C LYS A 205 19.21 -23.53 11.62
N GLU A 206 20.51 -23.26 11.59
CA GLU A 206 21.06 -21.91 11.49
C GLU A 206 21.76 -21.74 10.16
N ILE A 207 21.54 -20.60 9.48
CA ILE A 207 22.13 -20.27 8.19
C ILE A 207 23.01 -19.04 8.39
N ASP A 208 24.30 -19.17 8.07
CA ASP A 208 25.22 -18.03 7.99
C ASP A 208 24.93 -17.29 6.68
N SER A 209 24.12 -16.24 6.75
CA SER A 209 23.77 -15.40 5.61
C SER A 209 24.76 -14.27 5.38
N GLY A 210 25.49 -13.86 6.41
CA GLY A 210 26.38 -12.72 6.41
C GLY A 210 26.41 -12.03 7.79
N SER A 211 27.12 -10.93 7.90
CA SER A 211 27.24 -10.20 9.17
C SER A 211 26.04 -9.29 9.42
N MET A 212 25.48 -9.36 10.63
CA MET A 212 24.33 -8.57 11.07
C MET A 212 23.15 -8.70 10.11
N PRO A 213 22.57 -9.92 9.94
CA PRO A 213 21.36 -10.08 9.15
C PRO A 213 20.22 -9.24 9.75
N HIS A 214 19.53 -8.48 8.90
CA HIS A 214 18.51 -7.54 9.31
C HIS A 214 17.15 -7.92 8.68
N ARG A 215 16.64 -7.18 7.71
CA ARG A 215 15.39 -7.50 7.03
C ARG A 215 15.52 -8.72 6.12
N LEU A 216 14.43 -9.43 6.02
CA LEU A 216 14.30 -10.57 5.12
C LEU A 216 12.99 -10.45 4.33
N PHE A 217 12.95 -11.04 3.17
CA PHE A 217 11.77 -11.11 2.31
C PHE A 217 11.71 -12.46 1.62
N LEU A 218 10.58 -13.13 1.72
CA LEU A 218 10.34 -14.43 1.11
C LEU A 218 9.42 -14.27 -0.11
N THR A 219 9.76 -14.93 -1.23
CA THR A 219 8.89 -14.96 -2.40
C THR A 219 7.52 -15.57 -2.10
N ASN A 220 6.48 -15.18 -2.83
CA ASN A 220 5.10 -15.64 -2.60
C ASN A 220 4.96 -17.18 -2.64
N GLU A 221 5.74 -17.84 -3.53
CA GLU A 221 5.79 -19.31 -3.56
C GLU A 221 6.67 -19.92 -2.45
N GLY A 222 7.31 -19.09 -1.64
CA GLY A 222 8.19 -19.51 -0.57
C GLY A 222 9.46 -20.24 -1.04
N ALA A 223 9.90 -20.04 -2.28
CA ALA A 223 11.05 -20.76 -2.83
C ALA A 223 12.40 -20.07 -2.51
N ILE A 224 12.42 -18.75 -2.56
CA ILE A 224 13.63 -17.94 -2.36
C ILE A 224 13.42 -16.99 -1.20
N LEU A 225 14.42 -16.90 -0.34
CA LEU A 225 14.48 -15.95 0.76
C LEU A 225 15.65 -14.98 0.50
N PHE A 226 15.36 -13.69 0.52
CA PHE A 226 16.35 -12.62 0.47
C PHE A 226 16.61 -12.09 1.87
N VAL A 227 17.87 -11.89 2.23
CA VAL A 227 18.28 -11.37 3.54
C VAL A 227 19.34 -10.27 3.35
N VAL A 228 19.05 -9.07 3.82
CA VAL A 228 20.08 -8.02 3.88
C VAL A 228 20.97 -8.20 5.09
N ASN A 229 22.27 -8.02 4.91
CA ASN A 229 23.28 -8.15 5.95
C ASN A 229 23.97 -6.80 6.12
N THR A 230 23.46 -6.01 7.07
CA THR A 230 23.89 -4.62 7.31
C THR A 230 25.38 -4.51 7.64
N GLY A 231 25.94 -5.51 8.32
CA GLY A 231 27.35 -5.49 8.74
C GLY A 231 28.36 -6.00 7.70
N SER A 232 27.90 -6.51 6.56
CA SER A 232 28.78 -7.00 5.47
C SER A 232 28.45 -6.41 4.11
N ASP A 233 27.50 -5.45 4.03
CA ASP A 233 27.10 -4.74 2.81
C ASP A 233 26.66 -5.71 1.70
N THR A 234 25.87 -6.71 2.05
CA THR A 234 25.46 -7.77 1.12
C THR A 234 23.96 -8.09 1.22
N LEU A 235 23.44 -8.58 0.09
CA LEU A 235 22.16 -9.27 -0.02
C LEU A 235 22.43 -10.76 -0.21
N SER A 236 21.92 -11.61 0.68
CA SER A 236 21.99 -13.06 0.54
C SER A 236 20.72 -13.60 -0.09
N VAL A 237 20.89 -14.45 -1.11
CA VAL A 237 19.84 -15.22 -1.77
C VAL A 237 19.89 -16.65 -1.27
N ILE A 238 18.82 -17.14 -0.67
CA ILE A 238 18.77 -18.41 0.04
C ILE A 238 17.69 -19.30 -0.59
N ASP A 239 18.03 -20.56 -0.91
CA ASP A 239 17.04 -21.59 -1.25
C ASP A 239 16.30 -21.98 0.04
N SER A 240 15.04 -21.59 0.16
CA SER A 240 14.25 -21.79 1.38
C SER A 240 13.90 -23.26 1.64
N ARG A 241 13.94 -24.10 0.60
CA ARG A 241 13.65 -25.56 0.73
C ARG A 241 14.88 -26.35 1.09
N LYS A 242 16.04 -25.98 0.52
CA LYS A 242 17.33 -26.63 0.83
C LYS A 242 18.02 -26.00 2.04
N LEU A 243 17.50 -24.86 2.52
CA LEU A 243 18.01 -24.11 3.67
C LEU A 243 19.50 -23.77 3.52
N GLY A 244 19.87 -23.19 2.37
CA GLY A 244 21.26 -22.85 2.07
C GLY A 244 21.39 -21.62 1.20
N VAL A 245 22.48 -20.85 1.45
CA VAL A 245 22.81 -19.68 0.64
C VAL A 245 23.16 -20.11 -0.78
N ILE A 246 22.45 -19.58 -1.76
CA ILE A 246 22.71 -19.80 -3.20
C ILE A 246 23.73 -18.78 -3.68
N LYS A 247 23.56 -17.52 -3.25
CA LYS A 247 24.34 -16.38 -3.71
C LYS A 247 24.47 -15.34 -2.62
N THR A 248 25.58 -14.62 -2.61
CA THR A 248 25.78 -13.39 -1.86
C THR A 248 26.14 -12.29 -2.84
N ILE A 249 25.37 -11.21 -2.83
CA ILE A 249 25.44 -10.09 -3.77
C ILE A 249 25.92 -8.86 -3.00
N PRO A 250 27.06 -8.24 -3.35
CA PRO A 250 27.45 -6.95 -2.78
C PRO A 250 26.42 -5.88 -3.19
N VAL A 251 26.04 -5.01 -2.24
CA VAL A 251 25.14 -3.87 -2.42
C VAL A 251 25.81 -2.59 -1.89
N GLY A 252 25.06 -1.51 -1.70
CA GLY A 252 25.63 -0.30 -1.09
C GLY A 252 25.84 -0.44 0.42
N ASP A 253 26.37 0.63 1.05
CA ASP A 253 26.78 0.62 2.45
C ASP A 253 25.59 0.57 3.42
N SER A 254 25.68 -0.29 4.43
CA SER A 254 24.68 -0.48 5.48
C SER A 254 23.27 -0.75 4.92
N PRO A 255 23.05 -1.88 4.22
CA PRO A 255 21.72 -2.22 3.71
C PRO A 255 20.76 -2.53 4.88
N GLU A 256 19.56 -1.90 4.87
CA GLU A 256 18.59 -1.99 5.97
C GLU A 256 17.31 -2.76 5.59
N TYR A 257 16.85 -2.61 4.37
CA TYR A 257 15.58 -3.18 3.93
C TYR A 257 15.71 -3.84 2.57
N VAL A 258 14.91 -4.89 2.35
CA VAL A 258 14.71 -5.50 1.04
C VAL A 258 13.23 -5.69 0.80
N ALA A 259 12.78 -5.35 -0.41
CA ALA A 259 11.45 -5.68 -0.91
C ALA A 259 11.58 -6.15 -2.35
N LEU A 260 10.69 -7.06 -2.78
CA LEU A 260 10.59 -7.48 -4.16
C LEU A 260 9.56 -6.63 -4.91
N ASN A 261 9.84 -6.34 -6.17
CA ASN A 261 8.82 -5.80 -7.06
C ASN A 261 7.66 -6.82 -7.21
N PRO A 262 6.44 -6.41 -7.61
CA PRO A 262 5.27 -7.29 -7.58
C PRO A 262 5.36 -8.56 -8.42
N ASP A 263 6.18 -8.59 -9.47
CA ASP A 263 6.45 -9.80 -10.26
C ASP A 263 7.61 -10.66 -9.72
N GLU A 264 8.19 -10.26 -8.58
CA GLU A 264 9.27 -10.93 -7.86
C GLU A 264 10.56 -11.18 -8.67
N THR A 265 10.76 -10.43 -9.74
CA THR A 265 11.95 -10.55 -10.58
C THR A 265 13.14 -9.76 -10.07
N LEU A 266 12.89 -8.69 -9.29
CA LEU A 266 13.90 -7.76 -8.79
C LEU A 266 13.74 -7.48 -7.29
N ALA A 267 14.86 -7.52 -6.58
CA ALA A 267 14.98 -7.09 -5.20
C ALA A 267 15.48 -5.65 -5.13
N TYR A 268 14.78 -4.81 -4.42
CA TYR A 268 15.16 -3.43 -4.13
C TYR A 268 15.69 -3.35 -2.70
N VAL A 269 16.93 -2.90 -2.55
CA VAL A 269 17.66 -2.86 -1.28
C VAL A 269 18.01 -1.42 -0.95
N THR A 270 17.55 -0.91 0.20
CA THR A 270 17.94 0.41 0.69
C THR A 270 19.28 0.36 1.37
N ASN A 271 20.19 1.28 1.03
CA ASN A 271 21.52 1.39 1.58
C ASN A 271 21.61 2.73 2.34
N ILE A 272 21.46 2.68 3.67
CA ILE A 272 21.21 3.88 4.49
C ILE A 272 22.40 4.85 4.50
N ASP A 273 23.62 4.36 4.42
CA ASP A 273 24.82 5.18 4.48
C ASP A 273 25.32 5.61 3.08
N SER A 274 25.01 4.84 2.03
CA SER A 274 25.24 5.25 0.63
C SER A 274 24.20 6.24 0.10
N ASN A 275 23.01 6.36 0.73
CA ASN A 275 21.84 7.10 0.20
C ASN A 275 21.40 6.60 -1.18
N THR A 276 21.39 5.30 -1.37
CA THR A 276 21.02 4.63 -2.63
C THR A 276 20.03 3.50 -2.41
N VAL A 277 19.37 3.09 -3.50
CA VAL A 277 18.65 1.83 -3.61
C VAL A 277 19.36 0.97 -4.64
N SER A 278 19.90 -0.17 -4.21
CA SER A 278 20.42 -1.19 -5.13
C SER A 278 19.27 -2.04 -5.65
N ILE A 279 19.18 -2.20 -6.98
CA ILE A 279 18.25 -3.10 -7.63
C ILE A 279 19.00 -4.33 -8.09
N ALA A 280 18.64 -5.50 -7.58
CA ALA A 280 19.33 -6.76 -7.87
C ALA A 280 18.35 -7.79 -8.45
N ASP A 281 18.80 -8.55 -9.41
CA ASP A 281 18.24 -9.87 -9.73
C ASP A 281 18.80 -10.91 -8.72
N ALA A 282 18.47 -12.19 -8.89
CA ALA A 282 18.98 -13.22 -7.98
C ALA A 282 20.51 -13.48 -8.09
N ASP A 283 21.23 -12.78 -8.96
CA ASP A 283 22.63 -13.02 -9.31
C ASP A 283 23.54 -11.84 -9.02
N LYS A 284 23.07 -10.61 -9.23
CA LYS A 284 23.87 -9.39 -9.14
C LYS A 284 23.00 -8.12 -9.02
N VAL A 285 23.61 -7.03 -8.61
CA VAL A 285 23.02 -5.69 -8.78
C VAL A 285 22.98 -5.35 -10.27
N VAL A 286 21.78 -5.00 -10.76
CA VAL A 286 21.53 -4.61 -12.16
C VAL A 286 21.41 -3.09 -12.31
N ASN A 287 21.06 -2.38 -11.24
CA ASN A 287 20.98 -0.91 -11.21
C ASN A 287 21.17 -0.39 -9.78
N GLU A 288 21.54 0.90 -9.66
CA GLU A 288 21.60 1.63 -8.39
C GLU A 288 21.02 3.03 -8.58
N ILE A 289 20.10 3.43 -7.68
CA ILE A 289 19.39 4.69 -7.78
C ILE A 289 19.74 5.55 -6.56
N PRO A 290 20.33 6.74 -6.75
CA PRO A 290 20.46 7.72 -5.67
C PRO A 290 19.07 8.18 -5.20
N VAL A 291 18.86 8.22 -3.87
CA VAL A 291 17.59 8.64 -3.25
C VAL A 291 17.84 9.71 -2.18
N GLY A 292 16.87 10.00 -1.33
CA GLY A 292 17.03 10.95 -0.24
C GLY A 292 17.96 10.46 0.87
N ASN A 293 18.12 11.29 1.90
CA ASN A 293 19.09 11.03 2.97
C ASN A 293 18.61 9.94 3.93
N GLY A 294 19.39 8.88 4.06
CA GLY A 294 19.16 7.75 4.95
C GLY A 294 17.94 6.91 4.54
N PRO A 295 17.94 6.29 3.34
CA PRO A 295 16.83 5.44 2.91
C PRO A 295 16.69 4.22 3.82
N TYR A 296 15.45 3.89 4.20
CA TYR A 296 15.17 2.78 5.11
C TYR A 296 14.15 1.80 4.54
N GLY A 297 12.85 2.11 4.56
CA GLY A 297 11.80 1.22 4.06
C GLY A 297 11.49 1.41 2.58
N ILE A 298 10.96 0.36 1.95
CA ILE A 298 10.45 0.39 0.58
C ILE A 298 9.06 -0.21 0.55
N ALA A 299 8.14 0.44 -0.18
CA ALA A 299 6.85 -0.10 -0.53
C ALA A 299 6.59 0.14 -2.01
N PHE A 300 5.95 -0.82 -2.69
CA PHE A 300 5.55 -0.66 -4.09
C PHE A 300 4.12 -0.17 -4.18
N SER A 301 3.81 0.59 -5.23
CA SER A 301 2.44 0.93 -5.56
C SER A 301 1.61 -0.34 -5.80
N ALA A 302 0.37 -0.26 -5.41
CA ALA A 302 -0.51 -1.41 -5.35
C ALA A 302 -1.06 -1.86 -6.73
N ASP A 303 -0.86 -1.06 -7.75
CA ASP A 303 -1.38 -1.18 -9.12
C ASP A 303 -0.46 -1.93 -10.10
N GLY A 304 0.47 -2.74 -9.61
CA GLY A 304 1.42 -3.47 -10.44
C GLY A 304 2.88 -3.06 -10.20
N GLY A 305 3.10 -2.12 -9.27
CA GLY A 305 4.45 -1.73 -8.86
C GLY A 305 5.15 -0.75 -9.80
N ASP A 306 4.40 0.01 -10.57
CA ASP A 306 4.95 1.06 -11.44
C ASP A 306 5.71 2.13 -10.68
N LEU A 307 5.41 2.29 -9.38
CA LEU A 307 6.12 3.16 -8.46
C LEU A 307 6.64 2.39 -7.25
N ALA A 308 7.85 2.75 -6.80
CA ALA A 308 8.39 2.37 -5.51
C ALA A 308 8.56 3.61 -4.64
N TYR A 309 8.11 3.50 -3.39
CA TYR A 309 8.22 4.55 -2.38
C TYR A 309 9.36 4.17 -1.44
N VAL A 310 10.28 5.09 -1.18
CA VAL A 310 11.45 4.88 -0.32
C VAL A 310 11.44 5.92 0.79
N SER A 311 11.30 5.47 2.04
CA SER A 311 11.39 6.37 3.20
C SER A 311 12.82 6.81 3.43
N ASN A 312 13.05 8.11 3.53
CA ASN A 312 14.36 8.69 3.82
C ASN A 312 14.38 9.17 5.28
N MET A 313 14.84 8.28 6.19
CA MET A 313 14.74 8.46 7.64
C MET A 313 15.40 9.75 8.13
N ARG A 314 16.56 10.08 7.59
CA ARG A 314 17.30 11.30 7.95
C ARG A 314 16.80 12.53 7.19
N GLY A 315 16.12 12.34 6.03
CA GLY A 315 15.53 13.39 5.19
C GLY A 315 14.14 13.84 5.68
N ASN A 316 13.42 12.99 6.39
CA ASN A 316 12.00 13.18 6.77
C ASN A 316 11.06 13.29 5.56
N ASP A 317 11.40 12.61 4.49
CA ASP A 317 10.65 12.59 3.24
C ASP A 317 10.58 11.17 2.65
N VAL A 318 9.87 11.03 1.55
CA VAL A 318 9.74 9.78 0.80
C VAL A 318 10.09 10.06 -0.65
N SER A 319 11.08 9.34 -1.18
CA SER A 319 11.41 9.36 -2.61
C SER A 319 10.44 8.44 -3.38
N VAL A 320 9.91 8.93 -4.49
CA VAL A 320 9.04 8.16 -5.40
C VAL A 320 9.83 7.83 -6.66
N ILE A 321 10.03 6.53 -6.88
CA ILE A 321 10.79 5.99 -8.01
C ILE A 321 9.82 5.41 -9.03
N ASN A 322 9.92 5.78 -10.30
CA ASN A 322 9.30 5.03 -11.38
C ASN A 322 10.14 3.79 -11.66
N THR A 323 9.56 2.60 -11.49
CA THR A 323 10.28 1.32 -11.57
C THR A 323 10.73 0.96 -12.97
N THR A 324 9.97 1.39 -13.99
CA THR A 324 10.29 1.16 -15.41
C THR A 324 11.49 1.99 -15.87
N SER A 325 11.50 3.29 -15.53
CA SER A 325 12.59 4.20 -15.93
C SER A 325 13.74 4.25 -14.94
N SER A 326 13.55 3.71 -13.74
CA SER A 326 14.49 3.77 -12.61
C SER A 326 14.87 5.20 -12.19
N ASN A 327 13.97 6.15 -12.35
CA ASN A 327 14.19 7.55 -12.00
C ASN A 327 13.30 7.99 -10.85
N ILE A 328 13.78 8.92 -10.01
CA ILE A 328 12.95 9.63 -9.05
C ILE A 328 12.00 10.56 -9.80
N THR A 329 10.70 10.40 -9.56
CA THR A 329 9.64 11.22 -10.14
C THR A 329 9.12 12.28 -9.19
N ALA A 330 9.22 12.04 -7.87
CA ALA A 330 8.80 12.97 -6.84
C ALA A 330 9.56 12.73 -5.53
N THR A 331 9.55 13.74 -4.68
CA THR A 331 9.89 13.63 -3.25
C THR A 331 8.72 14.22 -2.47
N ILE A 332 8.13 13.45 -1.57
CA ILE A 332 6.93 13.82 -0.83
C ILE A 332 7.21 13.86 0.68
N SER A 333 6.43 14.66 1.42
CA SER A 333 6.57 14.71 2.87
C SER A 333 6.16 13.39 3.51
N ALA A 334 6.96 12.89 4.46
CA ALA A 334 6.60 11.73 5.26
C ALA A 334 5.49 12.00 6.29
N GLY A 335 5.11 13.26 6.51
CA GLY A 335 4.08 13.65 7.48
C GLY A 335 4.52 13.61 8.94
N GLY A 336 5.71 13.12 9.22
CA GLY A 336 6.34 13.03 10.54
C GLY A 336 7.85 13.05 10.43
N THR A 337 8.55 12.71 11.50
CA THR A 337 10.02 12.66 11.53
C THR A 337 10.55 11.24 11.73
N GLY A 338 11.67 10.94 11.07
CA GLY A 338 12.28 9.61 11.05
C GLY A 338 11.39 8.58 10.37
N PRO A 339 10.94 8.79 9.11
CA PRO A 339 10.17 7.79 8.39
C PRO A 339 11.01 6.52 8.25
N HIS A 340 10.41 5.42 8.61
CA HIS A 340 11.07 4.14 8.75
C HIS A 340 10.44 3.13 7.80
N GLN A 341 9.57 2.27 8.28
CA GLN A 341 8.88 1.31 7.44
C GLN A 341 7.63 1.91 6.80
N MET A 342 7.28 1.38 5.63
CA MET A 342 6.09 1.76 4.90
C MET A 342 5.38 0.52 4.36
N VAL A 343 4.06 0.60 4.27
CA VAL A 343 3.24 -0.37 3.56
C VAL A 343 2.21 0.37 2.72
N ALA A 344 2.02 -0.07 1.48
CA ALA A 344 0.97 0.43 0.60
C ALA A 344 -0.25 -0.48 0.66
N ARG A 345 -1.44 0.12 0.75
CA ARG A 345 -2.72 -0.57 0.73
C ARG A 345 -3.44 -0.27 -0.57
N LYS A 346 -3.94 -1.32 -1.23
CA LYS A 346 -4.79 -1.23 -2.42
C LYS A 346 -6.19 -0.74 -2.04
N PRO A 347 -6.88 -0.02 -2.91
CA PRO A 347 -8.32 0.13 -2.79
C PRO A 347 -9.00 -1.24 -2.98
N ASP A 348 -10.16 -1.44 -2.37
CA ASP A 348 -10.88 -2.71 -2.45
C ASP A 348 -11.77 -2.78 -3.68
N VAL A 349 -12.22 -1.61 -4.15
CA VAL A 349 -13.21 -1.46 -5.23
C VAL A 349 -12.81 -0.32 -6.14
N GLU A 350 -12.95 -0.52 -7.46
CA GLU A 350 -12.88 0.55 -8.46
C GLU A 350 -14.24 0.75 -9.13
N ILE A 351 -14.58 2.00 -9.43
CA ILE A 351 -15.64 2.31 -10.36
C ILE A 351 -15.00 2.61 -11.72
N VAL A 352 -15.35 1.83 -12.73
CA VAL A 352 -14.79 1.94 -14.07
C VAL A 352 -15.86 2.36 -15.08
N ARG A 353 -15.49 3.22 -16.03
CA ARG A 353 -16.31 3.60 -17.17
C ARG A 353 -15.80 2.90 -18.41
N ILE A 354 -16.68 2.20 -19.12
CA ILE A 354 -16.38 1.59 -20.40
C ILE A 354 -16.79 2.57 -21.49
N GLU A 355 -15.83 3.10 -22.24
CA GLU A 355 -16.09 3.95 -23.39
C GLU A 355 -16.27 3.09 -24.62
N ASP A 356 -17.51 3.05 -25.16
CA ASP A 356 -17.83 2.41 -26.44
C ASP A 356 -17.27 3.22 -27.60
N SER A 357 -15.96 3.13 -27.86
CA SER A 357 -15.37 3.64 -29.10
C SER A 357 -14.88 2.47 -29.95
N ASN A 358 -15.66 2.18 -30.99
CA ASN A 358 -15.33 1.33 -32.14
C ASN A 358 -14.01 0.53 -32.04
N ASN A 359 -14.09 -0.70 -31.51
CA ASN A 359 -13.05 -1.74 -31.49
C ASN A 359 -11.86 -1.64 -30.50
N ASN A 360 -11.78 -0.65 -29.64
CA ASN A 360 -10.89 -0.72 -28.47
C ASN A 360 -11.72 -0.61 -27.20
N ASN A 361 -11.74 -1.67 -26.38
CA ASN A 361 -12.30 -1.65 -25.01
C ASN A 361 -11.44 -0.71 -24.15
N ASN A 362 -11.59 0.60 -24.31
CA ASN A 362 -10.98 1.57 -23.41
C ASN A 362 -11.86 1.67 -22.17
N SER A 363 -11.37 1.22 -21.04
CA SER A 363 -11.95 1.52 -19.73
C SER A 363 -11.14 2.59 -19.03
N SER A 364 -11.80 3.54 -18.39
CA SER A 364 -11.18 4.53 -17.51
C SER A 364 -11.65 4.32 -16.08
N VAL A 365 -10.74 4.36 -15.12
CA VAL A 365 -11.09 4.34 -13.69
C VAL A 365 -11.67 5.69 -13.33
N VAL A 366 -12.86 5.67 -12.73
CA VAL A 366 -13.63 6.86 -12.32
C VAL A 366 -13.38 7.16 -10.86
N ALA A 367 -13.40 6.13 -10.00
CA ALA A 367 -13.18 6.26 -8.57
C ALA A 367 -12.58 4.98 -7.99
N ARG A 368 -11.91 5.12 -6.85
CA ARG A 368 -11.33 4.02 -6.07
C ARG A 368 -11.75 4.16 -4.62
N ILE A 369 -12.17 3.05 -4.02
CA ILE A 369 -12.86 3.07 -2.74
C ILE A 369 -12.31 1.96 -1.84
N PHE A 370 -12.05 2.30 -0.60
CA PHE A 370 -11.78 1.34 0.47
C PHE A 370 -13.11 0.99 1.11
N VAL A 371 -13.50 -0.27 1.11
CA VAL A 371 -14.81 -0.67 1.62
C VAL A 371 -14.71 -1.58 2.82
N GLU A 372 -15.61 -1.36 3.79
CA GLU A 372 -15.96 -2.36 4.78
C GLU A 372 -17.05 -3.24 4.17
N VAL A 373 -16.93 -4.55 4.34
CA VAL A 373 -17.97 -5.50 3.95
C VAL A 373 -18.48 -6.14 5.23
N PRO A 374 -19.78 -5.99 5.57
CA PRO A 374 -20.34 -6.62 6.75
C PRO A 374 -20.15 -8.14 6.71
N ASP A 375 -19.63 -8.74 7.77
CA ASP A 375 -19.32 -10.16 7.86
C ASP A 375 -20.37 -10.95 8.66
N ASP A 376 -21.27 -10.27 9.38
CA ASP A 376 -22.37 -10.89 10.10
C ASP A 376 -23.71 -10.12 9.96
N ARG A 377 -24.79 -10.73 10.45
CA ARG A 377 -26.14 -10.14 10.40
C ARG A 377 -26.28 -8.86 11.21
N GLU A 378 -25.56 -8.71 12.31
CA GLU A 378 -25.62 -7.52 13.15
C GLU A 378 -24.92 -6.34 12.48
N GLU A 379 -23.76 -6.56 11.91
CA GLU A 379 -23.01 -5.56 11.13
C GLU A 379 -23.79 -5.15 9.89
N PHE A 380 -24.37 -6.13 9.17
CA PHE A 380 -25.22 -5.88 8.02
C PHE A 380 -26.44 -5.01 8.36
N ALA A 381 -27.11 -5.29 9.49
CA ALA A 381 -28.25 -4.50 9.95
C ALA A 381 -27.84 -3.13 10.49
N ARG A 382 -26.65 -3.00 11.07
CA ARG A 382 -26.12 -1.76 11.62
C ARG A 382 -25.60 -0.82 10.54
N GLY A 383 -24.94 -1.35 9.50
CA GLY A 383 -24.33 -0.55 8.45
C GLY A 383 -23.48 0.60 9.01
N LEU A 384 -23.59 1.78 8.40
CA LEU A 384 -22.88 3.00 8.84
C LEU A 384 -23.59 3.79 9.97
N MET A 385 -24.54 3.16 10.70
CA MET A 385 -25.19 3.79 11.84
C MET A 385 -24.17 4.23 12.91
N PHE A 386 -24.45 5.36 13.56
CA PHE A 386 -23.65 5.95 14.63
C PHE A 386 -22.26 6.43 14.24
N ARG A 387 -21.84 6.29 12.97
CA ARG A 387 -20.59 6.82 12.45
C ARG A 387 -20.64 8.35 12.42
N LYS A 388 -19.66 8.99 13.02
CA LYS A 388 -19.51 10.45 13.02
C LYS A 388 -18.70 10.98 11.84
N HIS A 389 -17.92 10.12 11.24
CA HIS A 389 -17.03 10.40 10.12
C HIS A 389 -16.81 9.13 9.31
N LEU A 390 -16.69 9.30 8.01
CA LEU A 390 -16.23 8.27 7.07
C LEU A 390 -15.09 8.91 6.25
N PRO A 391 -13.91 8.28 6.14
CA PRO A 391 -12.85 8.82 5.28
C PRO A 391 -13.34 9.05 3.86
N TRP A 392 -12.79 10.04 3.17
CA TRP A 392 -13.35 10.51 1.90
C TRP A 392 -13.54 9.42 0.83
N ASN A 393 -12.55 8.57 0.66
CA ASN A 393 -12.54 7.47 -0.30
C ASN A 393 -12.92 6.12 0.33
N SER A 394 -13.68 6.14 1.42
CA SER A 394 -14.13 4.93 2.12
C SER A 394 -15.64 4.77 2.00
N GLY A 395 -16.10 3.53 2.13
CA GLY A 395 -17.51 3.17 2.07
C GLY A 395 -17.82 1.86 2.77
N MET A 396 -19.06 1.43 2.64
CA MET A 396 -19.50 0.10 3.03
C MET A 396 -20.21 -0.56 1.85
N LEU A 397 -19.77 -1.77 1.51
CA LEU A 397 -20.31 -2.56 0.42
C LEU A 397 -21.17 -3.69 0.98
N PHE A 398 -22.46 -3.61 0.75
CA PHE A 398 -23.42 -4.66 1.06
C PHE A 398 -23.54 -5.61 -0.13
N ALA A 399 -23.13 -6.85 0.05
CA ALA A 399 -23.25 -7.92 -0.94
C ALA A 399 -24.41 -8.85 -0.56
N PHE A 400 -25.30 -9.12 -1.49
CA PHE A 400 -26.46 -9.99 -1.30
C PHE A 400 -26.32 -11.25 -2.17
N ASP A 401 -26.87 -12.37 -1.68
CA ASP A 401 -26.85 -13.65 -2.40
C ASP A 401 -27.71 -13.64 -3.66
N ASP A 402 -28.72 -12.74 -3.70
CA ASP A 402 -29.70 -12.62 -4.76
C ASP A 402 -29.78 -11.19 -5.32
N GLU A 403 -30.35 -11.07 -6.52
CA GLU A 403 -30.60 -9.79 -7.17
C GLU A 403 -32.10 -9.45 -7.03
N GLU A 404 -32.41 -8.58 -6.07
CA GLU A 404 -33.78 -8.13 -5.77
C GLU A 404 -33.86 -6.61 -5.60
N PRO A 405 -35.07 -6.00 -5.65
CA PRO A 405 -35.23 -4.59 -5.29
C PRO A 405 -34.79 -4.32 -3.84
N ARG A 406 -33.76 -3.54 -3.66
CA ARG A 406 -33.20 -3.21 -2.33
C ARG A 406 -33.82 -1.93 -1.79
N ARG A 407 -33.92 -1.84 -0.44
CA ARG A 407 -34.42 -0.66 0.25
C ARG A 407 -33.49 -0.33 1.42
N PHE A 408 -32.88 0.83 1.37
CA PHE A 408 -31.99 1.35 2.41
C PHE A 408 -32.65 2.49 3.15
N TRP A 409 -32.18 2.81 4.33
CA TRP A 409 -32.67 3.88 5.18
C TRP A 409 -31.49 4.54 5.90
N MET A 410 -31.71 5.76 6.42
CA MET A 410 -30.70 6.53 7.16
C MET A 410 -30.96 6.55 8.67
N LYS A 411 -31.64 5.53 9.21
CA LYS A 411 -31.94 5.47 10.65
C LYS A 411 -30.65 5.39 11.44
N ASN A 412 -30.49 6.27 12.45
CA ASN A 412 -29.29 6.39 13.30
C ASN A 412 -27.98 6.68 12.53
N THR A 413 -28.00 6.92 11.23
CA THR A 413 -26.84 7.38 10.47
C THR A 413 -26.66 8.87 10.74
N LEU A 414 -25.44 9.28 11.11
CA LEU A 414 -25.14 10.65 11.57
C LEU A 414 -24.55 11.53 10.47
N ILE A 415 -24.09 10.95 9.38
CA ILE A 415 -23.46 11.61 8.23
C ILE A 415 -24.35 11.45 6.99
N PRO A 416 -24.39 12.42 6.09
CA PRO A 416 -25.05 12.25 4.81
C PRO A 416 -24.27 11.29 3.91
N LEU A 417 -24.97 10.50 3.08
CA LEU A 417 -24.38 9.46 2.23
C LEU A 417 -24.87 9.54 0.79
N ASP A 418 -24.05 9.06 -0.14
CA ASP A 418 -24.46 8.62 -1.46
C ASP A 418 -24.66 7.09 -1.43
N MET A 419 -25.74 6.60 -2.03
CA MET A 419 -26.05 5.16 -2.14
C MET A 419 -26.02 4.75 -3.61
N ILE A 420 -25.14 3.82 -3.96
CA ILE A 420 -24.91 3.35 -5.32
C ILE A 420 -25.41 1.90 -5.41
N PHE A 421 -26.43 1.67 -6.23
CA PHE A 421 -27.03 0.35 -6.44
C PHE A 421 -26.45 -0.30 -7.69
N VAL A 422 -26.04 -1.57 -7.56
CA VAL A 422 -25.30 -2.29 -8.59
C VAL A 422 -25.96 -3.65 -8.85
N ASP A 423 -26.10 -4.03 -10.11
CA ASP A 423 -26.70 -5.30 -10.52
C ASP A 423 -25.68 -6.47 -10.42
N SER A 424 -26.14 -7.68 -10.69
CA SER A 424 -25.33 -8.90 -10.69
C SER A 424 -24.21 -8.90 -11.76
N SER A 425 -24.33 -8.03 -12.77
CA SER A 425 -23.28 -7.83 -13.79
C SER A 425 -22.26 -6.76 -13.40
N SER A 426 -22.29 -6.29 -12.15
CA SER A 426 -21.45 -5.21 -11.61
C SER A 426 -21.72 -3.83 -12.23
N LYS A 427 -22.87 -3.62 -12.89
CA LYS A 427 -23.25 -2.35 -13.49
C LYS A 427 -24.03 -1.48 -12.50
N ILE A 428 -23.67 -0.20 -12.38
CA ILE A 428 -24.42 0.77 -11.59
C ILE A 428 -25.78 1.04 -12.28
N ILE A 429 -26.87 0.73 -11.59
CA ILE A 429 -28.25 0.81 -12.09
C ILE A 429 -29.05 1.97 -11.49
N ASP A 430 -28.69 2.40 -10.29
CA ASP A 430 -29.34 3.54 -9.63
C ASP A 430 -28.38 4.22 -8.65
N ILE A 431 -28.58 5.51 -8.41
CA ILE A 431 -27.81 6.30 -7.45
C ILE A 431 -28.76 7.20 -6.66
N LYS A 432 -28.58 7.28 -5.35
CA LYS A 432 -29.23 8.27 -4.48
C LYS A 432 -28.12 9.16 -3.90
N GLU A 433 -28.12 10.41 -4.34
CA GLU A 433 -27.11 11.37 -3.94
C GLU A 433 -27.54 12.18 -2.72
N ASN A 434 -26.59 12.52 -1.85
CA ASN A 434 -26.77 13.45 -0.73
C ASN A 434 -27.94 13.07 0.20
N VAL A 435 -28.07 11.77 0.49
CA VAL A 435 -29.14 11.27 1.36
C VAL A 435 -28.90 11.75 2.79
N PRO A 436 -29.80 12.57 3.37
CA PRO A 436 -29.57 13.20 4.65
C PRO A 436 -29.74 12.22 5.82
N PRO A 437 -29.02 12.45 6.95
CA PRO A 437 -29.21 11.72 8.20
C PRO A 437 -30.68 11.73 8.68
N CYS A 438 -31.14 10.61 9.24
CA CYS A 438 -32.48 10.53 9.82
C CYS A 438 -32.44 10.27 11.33
N LYS A 439 -32.97 11.22 12.08
CA LYS A 439 -33.09 11.17 13.56
C LYS A 439 -34.51 10.92 14.04
N GLN A 440 -35.45 10.71 13.12
CA GLN A 440 -36.87 10.48 13.41
C GLN A 440 -37.13 9.03 13.77
N GLU A 441 -38.24 8.75 14.42
CA GLU A 441 -38.65 7.39 14.77
C GLU A 441 -39.00 6.59 13.49
N GLU A 442 -39.65 7.24 12.54
CA GLU A 442 -39.93 6.71 11.20
C GLU A 442 -39.04 7.41 10.17
N CYS A 443 -38.10 6.65 9.61
CA CYS A 443 -37.20 7.15 8.57
C CYS A 443 -37.70 6.78 7.17
N PRO A 444 -37.53 7.67 6.18
CA PRO A 444 -37.81 7.32 4.79
C PRO A 444 -36.90 6.20 4.30
N THR A 445 -37.38 5.40 3.38
CA THR A 445 -36.60 4.38 2.69
C THR A 445 -36.24 4.83 1.28
N TYR A 446 -35.08 4.44 0.83
CA TYR A 446 -34.52 4.75 -0.48
C TYR A 446 -34.45 3.45 -1.30
N PRO A 447 -35.48 3.15 -2.11
CA PRO A 447 -35.48 1.93 -2.90
C PRO A 447 -34.64 2.07 -4.16
N SER A 448 -34.00 0.96 -4.59
CA SER A 448 -33.43 0.85 -5.92
C SER A 448 -34.51 0.90 -6.98
N LYS A 449 -34.24 1.44 -8.17
CA LYS A 449 -35.17 1.46 -9.31
C LYS A 449 -35.36 0.09 -9.94
N GLU A 450 -34.30 -0.70 -9.94
CA GLU A 450 -34.23 -2.05 -10.50
C GLU A 450 -33.65 -3.01 -9.46
N PRO A 451 -33.73 -4.32 -9.63
CA PRO A 451 -33.10 -5.30 -8.77
C PRO A 451 -31.58 -5.03 -8.67
N ALA A 452 -31.03 -5.12 -7.46
CA ALA A 452 -29.60 -4.91 -7.18
C ALA A 452 -29.04 -6.07 -6.37
N GLN A 453 -27.83 -6.49 -6.69
CA GLN A 453 -27.08 -7.48 -5.92
C GLN A 453 -26.12 -6.82 -4.93
N TYR A 454 -25.64 -5.61 -5.23
CA TYR A 454 -24.76 -4.89 -4.33
C TYR A 454 -25.30 -3.48 -4.08
N VAL A 455 -25.01 -2.95 -2.87
CA VAL A 455 -25.24 -1.55 -2.53
C VAL A 455 -23.98 -1.00 -1.89
N LEU A 456 -23.45 0.06 -2.47
CA LEU A 456 -22.27 0.74 -1.96
C LEU A 456 -22.69 2.08 -1.35
N GLU A 457 -22.48 2.23 -0.04
CA GLU A 457 -22.65 3.49 0.69
C GLU A 457 -21.31 4.22 0.82
N VAL A 458 -21.26 5.48 0.39
CA VAL A 458 -20.08 6.36 0.47
C VAL A 458 -20.47 7.72 1.01
N ASN A 459 -19.49 8.59 1.28
CA ASN A 459 -19.78 9.97 1.68
C ASN A 459 -20.69 10.67 0.67
N ALA A 460 -21.54 11.57 1.14
CA ALA A 460 -22.28 12.50 0.29
C ALA A 460 -21.29 13.33 -0.57
N ASP A 461 -21.73 13.76 -1.75
CA ASP A 461 -20.96 14.45 -2.78
C ASP A 461 -19.89 13.58 -3.49
N PHE A 462 -19.64 12.35 -3.04
CA PHE A 462 -18.67 11.44 -3.66
C PHE A 462 -18.99 11.17 -5.14
N VAL A 463 -20.26 10.91 -5.44
CA VAL A 463 -20.73 10.65 -6.82
C VAL A 463 -20.47 11.85 -7.73
N GLN A 464 -20.79 13.05 -7.25
CA GLN A 464 -20.59 14.29 -8.00
C GLN A 464 -19.12 14.61 -8.21
N GLU A 465 -18.30 14.54 -7.17
CA GLU A 465 -16.89 14.92 -7.21
C GLU A 465 -16.05 13.98 -8.07
N ASN A 466 -16.38 12.68 -8.06
CA ASN A 466 -15.70 11.70 -8.91
C ASN A 466 -16.36 11.54 -10.29
N GLY A 467 -17.52 12.16 -10.52
CA GLY A 467 -18.25 12.09 -11.78
C GLY A 467 -18.82 10.69 -12.09
N VAL A 468 -19.15 9.91 -11.05
CA VAL A 468 -19.76 8.57 -11.15
C VAL A 468 -21.13 8.67 -11.81
N LYS A 469 -21.50 7.70 -12.67
CA LYS A 469 -22.76 7.71 -13.43
C LYS A 469 -23.40 6.34 -13.47
N ILE A 470 -24.72 6.33 -13.63
CA ILE A 470 -25.45 5.11 -14.00
C ILE A 470 -24.88 4.57 -15.31
N GLY A 471 -24.54 3.29 -15.33
CA GLY A 471 -23.89 2.60 -16.43
C GLY A 471 -22.39 2.36 -16.22
N ASP A 472 -21.73 3.08 -15.31
CA ASP A 472 -20.38 2.74 -14.86
C ASP A 472 -20.42 1.35 -14.17
N ARG A 473 -19.27 0.71 -14.00
CA ARG A 473 -19.17 -0.63 -13.43
C ARG A 473 -18.33 -0.63 -12.16
N LEU A 474 -18.74 -1.50 -11.24
CA LEU A 474 -17.97 -1.82 -10.04
C LEU A 474 -16.98 -2.95 -10.38
N ALA A 475 -15.70 -2.74 -10.25
CA ALA A 475 -14.66 -3.76 -10.32
C ALA A 475 -14.11 -4.00 -8.91
N THR A 476 -14.04 -5.26 -8.51
CA THR A 476 -13.52 -5.67 -7.20
C THR A 476 -12.16 -6.32 -7.38
N PHE A 477 -11.19 -5.98 -6.52
CA PHE A 477 -9.89 -6.65 -6.49
C PHE A 477 -9.90 -7.94 -5.69
N ASN A 478 -10.87 -8.07 -4.77
CA ASN A 478 -11.11 -9.26 -3.97
C ASN A 478 -12.45 -9.88 -4.36
N GLU A 479 -12.55 -11.21 -4.42
CA GLU A 479 -13.84 -11.89 -4.51
C GLU A 479 -14.55 -11.69 -3.15
N PHE A 480 -15.47 -10.74 -3.07
CA PHE A 480 -16.39 -10.65 -1.94
C PHE A 480 -17.32 -11.85 -2.00
N LYS A 481 -17.05 -12.86 -1.19
CA LYS A 481 -18.01 -13.96 -0.97
C LYS A 481 -19.13 -13.40 -0.09
N ALA A 482 -20.35 -13.46 -0.59
CA ALA A 482 -21.51 -13.38 0.27
C ALA A 482 -21.35 -14.46 1.36
N ASN A 483 -21.38 -14.06 2.62
CA ASN A 483 -21.21 -14.98 3.71
C ASN A 483 -22.38 -15.95 3.72
N ASP A 484 -22.10 -17.27 3.60
CA ASP A 484 -23.06 -18.34 3.84
C ASP A 484 -23.61 -18.17 5.26
N THR A 485 -24.77 -17.52 5.35
CA THR A 485 -25.52 -17.39 6.60
C THR A 485 -26.49 -18.55 6.70
N ASP A 486 -25.99 -19.74 7.08
CA ASP A 486 -26.84 -20.79 7.64
C ASP A 486 -27.21 -20.47 9.12
#